data_53a9f7df4420134ac376a7c4b092228c
#
_entry.id   53a9f7df4420134ac376a7c4b092228c
#
_cell.length_a   1.000
_cell.length_b   1.000
_cell.length_c   1.000
_cell.angle_alpha   90.00
_cell.angle_beta   90.00
_cell.angle_gamma   90.00
#
_symmetry.space_group_name_H-M   'P 1'
#
loop_
_entity.id
_entity.type
_entity.pdbx_description
1 polymer ?
#
loop_
_entity_poly.entity_id
_entity_poly.type
_entity_poly.pdbx_seq_one_letter_code
_entity_poly.pdbx_strand_id
1 'polypeptide(L)'
;MFTVLNQVSGKSFESSGEESVLNGALSKGLNFPYGCQNGFCGQCKAVILNGEVEYEGELPSAISKDEADANMALLCQCRAKTDLYIAVDELDSLANIELRSMPCRVEEINHLNHDVIQIILKIPGA
;
A
#
# COMPACT_ATOMS: atom_id res chain seq x y z
N MET A 1 -13.94 4.89 -15.35
CA MET A 1 -12.89 5.32 -14.42
C MET A 1 -13.48 6.14 -13.29
N PHE A 2 -12.89 6.03 -12.13
CA PHE A 2 -13.36 6.72 -10.93
C PHE A 2 -12.25 7.63 -10.40
N THR A 3 -12.63 8.80 -9.93
CA THR A 3 -11.67 9.74 -9.31
C THR A 3 -11.59 9.46 -7.82
N VAL A 4 -10.39 9.29 -7.32
CA VAL A 4 -10.12 9.10 -5.88
C VAL A 4 -9.37 10.32 -5.38
N LEU A 5 -9.97 11.05 -4.44
CA LEU A 5 -9.37 12.23 -3.82
C LEU A 5 -8.97 11.92 -2.38
N ASN A 6 -7.71 12.12 -2.06
CA ASN A 6 -7.24 12.07 -0.69
C ASN A 6 -7.37 13.46 -0.06
N GLN A 7 -8.31 13.59 0.86
CA GLN A 7 -8.60 14.89 1.48
C GLN A 7 -7.51 15.38 2.42
N VAL A 8 -6.67 14.50 2.93
CA VAL A 8 -5.56 14.88 3.81
C VAL A 8 -4.49 15.66 3.04
N SER A 9 -4.11 15.17 1.85
CA SER A 9 -3.06 15.81 1.03
C SER A 9 -3.62 16.72 -0.06
N GLY A 10 -4.89 16.59 -0.42
CA GLY A 10 -5.51 17.28 -1.55
C GLY A 10 -5.14 16.68 -2.91
N LYS A 11 -4.39 15.59 -2.95
CA LYS A 11 -4.03 14.91 -4.19
C LYS A 11 -5.10 13.94 -4.64
N SER A 12 -5.23 13.78 -5.96
CA SER A 12 -6.19 12.86 -6.54
C SER A 12 -5.57 12.01 -7.64
N PHE A 13 -6.20 10.89 -7.92
CA PHE A 13 -5.82 10.01 -9.02
C PHE A 13 -7.05 9.32 -9.60
N GLU A 14 -6.92 8.78 -10.79
CA GLU A 14 -7.98 8.00 -11.42
C GLU A 14 -7.71 6.50 -11.26
N SER A 15 -8.75 5.78 -10.86
CA SER A 15 -8.74 4.32 -10.76
C SER A 15 -9.65 3.71 -11.81
N SER A 16 -9.19 2.64 -12.44
CA SER A 16 -10.00 1.92 -13.43
C SER A 16 -11.19 1.18 -12.82
N GLY A 17 -11.15 0.93 -11.50
CA GLY A 17 -12.12 0.07 -10.85
C GLY A 17 -11.80 -1.42 -10.98
N GLU A 18 -10.80 -1.78 -11.76
CA GLU A 18 -10.34 -3.16 -11.93
C GLU A 18 -9.13 -3.49 -11.08
N GLU A 19 -8.39 -2.46 -10.68
CA GLU A 19 -7.23 -2.58 -9.79
C GLU A 19 -7.59 -2.14 -8.38
N SER A 20 -6.77 -2.51 -7.39
CA SER A 20 -6.98 -2.03 -6.03
C SER A 20 -6.74 -0.52 -5.96
N VAL A 21 -7.40 0.13 -5.00
CA VAL A 21 -7.22 1.58 -4.78
C VAL A 21 -5.75 1.89 -4.49
N LEU A 22 -5.07 1.04 -3.72
CA LEU A 22 -3.63 1.19 -3.44
C LEU A 22 -2.80 1.15 -4.71
N ASN A 23 -3.01 0.17 -5.58
CA ASN A 23 -2.25 0.07 -6.84
C ASN A 23 -2.48 1.28 -7.73
N GLY A 24 -3.70 1.77 -7.80
CA GLY A 24 -4.01 3.00 -8.52
C GLY A 24 -3.24 4.20 -8.00
N ALA A 25 -3.16 4.35 -6.68
CA ALA A 25 -2.40 5.43 -6.05
C ALA A 25 -0.90 5.32 -6.33
N LEU A 26 -0.34 4.13 -6.13
CA LEU A 26 1.10 3.90 -6.33
C LEU A 26 1.52 4.12 -7.79
N SER A 27 0.70 3.71 -8.74
CA SER A 27 0.99 3.90 -10.18
C SER A 27 1.01 5.37 -10.60
N LYS A 28 0.34 6.23 -9.83
CA LYS A 28 0.30 7.69 -10.07
C LYS A 28 1.29 8.46 -9.21
N GLY A 29 2.15 7.76 -8.48
CA GLY A 29 3.20 8.38 -7.69
C GLY A 29 2.77 8.89 -6.31
N LEU A 30 1.60 8.48 -5.83
CA LEU A 30 1.16 8.79 -4.47
C LEU A 30 1.75 7.77 -3.49
N ASN A 31 2.25 8.24 -2.36
CA ASN A 31 2.96 7.40 -1.39
C ASN A 31 2.03 6.95 -0.26
N PHE A 32 1.06 6.12 -0.59
CA PHE A 32 0.16 5.54 0.41
C PHE A 32 0.89 4.47 1.22
N PRO A 33 0.65 4.41 2.54
CA PRO A 33 1.27 3.37 3.36
C PRO A 33 0.77 1.98 2.97
N TYR A 34 1.68 1.03 2.89
CA TYR A 34 1.35 -0.36 2.62
C TYR A 34 2.42 -1.28 3.22
N GLY A 35 2.07 -2.55 3.36
CA GLY A 35 2.98 -3.58 3.83
C GLY A 35 2.88 -4.81 2.96
N CYS A 36 2.11 -5.80 3.39
CA CYS A 36 2.03 -7.11 2.71
C CYS A 36 1.32 -7.07 1.34
N GLN A 37 0.44 -6.12 1.09
CA GLN A 37 -0.43 -6.02 -0.09
C GLN A 37 -1.36 -7.25 -0.30
N ASN A 38 -1.52 -8.08 0.72
CA ASN A 38 -2.30 -9.32 0.68
C ASN A 38 -3.52 -9.31 1.62
N GLY A 39 -3.79 -8.18 2.28
CA GLY A 39 -4.92 -8.05 3.17
C GLY A 39 -4.70 -8.59 4.59
N PHE A 40 -3.44 -8.75 5.03
CA PHE A 40 -3.10 -9.32 6.33
C PHE A 40 -2.54 -8.31 7.33
N CYS A 41 -1.75 -7.33 6.90
CA CYS A 41 -1.06 -6.43 7.84
C CYS A 41 -1.88 -5.23 8.30
N GLY A 42 -2.88 -4.80 7.51
CA GLY A 42 -3.72 -3.66 7.84
C GLY A 42 -3.09 -2.29 7.68
N GLN A 43 -1.87 -2.16 7.21
CA GLN A 43 -1.19 -0.86 7.07
C GLN A 43 -1.83 0.05 6.02
N CYS A 44 -2.50 -0.52 5.03
CA CYS A 44 -3.19 0.23 3.98
C CYS A 44 -4.65 0.56 4.35
N LYS A 45 -5.07 0.31 5.59
CA LYS A 45 -6.42 0.61 6.04
C LYS A 45 -6.65 2.11 6.11
N ALA A 46 -7.77 2.58 5.55
CA ALA A 46 -8.09 4.00 5.50
C ALA A 46 -9.58 4.22 5.70
N VAL A 47 -9.93 5.47 6.00
CA VAL A 47 -11.33 5.87 6.12
C VAL A 47 -11.84 6.33 4.76
N ILE A 48 -13.01 5.83 4.35
CA ILE A 48 -13.71 6.29 3.17
C ILE A 48 -14.70 7.38 3.62
N LEU A 49 -14.41 8.61 3.24
CA LEU A 49 -15.25 9.75 3.63
C LEU A 49 -16.51 9.84 2.78
N ASN A 50 -16.42 9.42 1.52
CA ASN A 50 -17.55 9.37 0.60
C ASN A 50 -17.26 8.38 -0.52
N GLY A 51 -18.31 7.74 -1.03
CA GLY A 51 -18.22 6.76 -2.10
C GLY A 51 -18.30 5.32 -1.60
N GLU A 52 -18.21 4.39 -2.53
CA GLU A 52 -18.33 2.96 -2.25
C GLU A 52 -17.15 2.19 -2.84
N VAL A 53 -16.73 1.15 -2.13
CA VAL A 53 -15.71 0.19 -2.57
C VAL A 53 -16.25 -1.22 -2.53
N GLU A 54 -15.59 -2.12 -3.26
CA GLU A 54 -15.91 -3.55 -3.22
C GLU A 54 -14.65 -4.39 -3.05
N TYR A 55 -14.84 -5.59 -2.56
CA TYR A 55 -13.78 -6.59 -2.44
C TYR A 55 -14.10 -7.77 -3.36
N GLU A 56 -13.06 -8.38 -3.90
CA GLU A 56 -13.20 -9.62 -4.66
C GLU A 56 -13.33 -10.78 -3.68
N GLY A 57 -14.54 -11.33 -3.56
CA GLY A 57 -14.84 -12.40 -2.61
C GLY A 57 -15.14 -11.90 -1.21
N GLU A 58 -14.60 -12.58 -0.20
CA GLU A 58 -14.84 -12.26 1.19
C GLU A 58 -13.98 -11.09 1.69
N LEU A 59 -14.36 -10.50 2.83
CA LEU A 59 -13.56 -9.46 3.47
C LEU A 59 -12.18 -10.00 3.85
N PRO A 60 -11.11 -9.22 3.59
CA PRO A 60 -9.76 -9.59 4.04
C PRO A 60 -9.67 -9.72 5.56
N SER A 61 -8.73 -10.54 6.03
CA SER A 61 -8.58 -10.81 7.45
C SER A 61 -8.13 -9.59 8.28
N ALA A 62 -7.48 -8.62 7.66
CA ALA A 62 -7.00 -7.42 8.34
C ALA A 62 -8.09 -6.38 8.61
N ILE A 63 -9.29 -6.58 8.07
CA ILE A 63 -10.42 -5.68 8.29
C ILE A 63 -11.62 -6.47 8.81
N SER A 64 -12.25 -5.96 9.86
CA SER A 64 -13.47 -6.59 10.40
C SER A 64 -14.71 -6.03 9.70
N LYS A 65 -15.83 -6.74 9.84
CA LYS A 65 -17.11 -6.26 9.32
C LYS A 65 -17.51 -4.95 10.00
N ASP A 66 -17.24 -4.81 11.29
CA ASP A 66 -17.55 -3.58 12.03
C ASP A 66 -16.75 -2.40 11.48
N GLU A 67 -15.48 -2.61 11.15
CA GLU A 67 -14.65 -1.58 10.53
C GLU A 67 -15.16 -1.20 9.13
N ALA A 68 -15.55 -2.18 8.34
CA ALA A 68 -16.13 -1.95 7.01
C ALA A 68 -17.45 -1.18 7.12
N ASP A 69 -18.29 -1.51 8.09
CA ASP A 69 -19.55 -0.80 8.35
C ASP A 69 -19.31 0.63 8.87
N ALA A 70 -18.16 0.88 9.48
CA ALA A 70 -17.71 2.21 9.90
C ALA A 70 -17.03 3.01 8.79
N ASN A 71 -17.18 2.59 7.53
CA ASN A 71 -16.59 3.21 6.34
C ASN A 71 -15.06 3.16 6.28
N MET A 72 -14.47 2.15 6.88
CA MET A 72 -13.04 1.85 6.69
C MET A 72 -12.86 0.86 5.55
N ALA A 73 -11.74 0.96 4.86
CA ALA A 73 -11.42 0.07 3.77
C ALA A 73 -9.93 -0.30 3.77
N LEU A 74 -9.65 -1.51 3.31
CA LEU A 74 -8.29 -2.01 3.13
C LEU A 74 -7.88 -1.75 1.69
N LEU A 75 -7.12 -0.70 1.45
CA LEU A 75 -6.88 -0.16 0.10
C LEU A 75 -6.13 -1.12 -0.82
N CYS A 76 -5.34 -2.05 -0.29
CA CYS A 76 -4.64 -3.04 -1.11
C CYS A 76 -5.57 -4.13 -1.68
N GLN A 77 -6.78 -4.26 -1.17
CA GLN A 77 -7.73 -5.30 -1.55
C GLN A 77 -9.05 -4.76 -2.12
N CYS A 78 -9.40 -3.50 -1.82
CA CYS A 78 -10.64 -2.94 -2.30
C CYS A 78 -10.49 -2.27 -3.66
N ARG A 79 -11.60 -2.22 -4.39
CA ARG A 79 -11.70 -1.55 -5.68
C ARG A 79 -12.75 -0.45 -5.60
N ALA A 80 -12.55 0.63 -6.34
CA ALA A 80 -13.52 1.71 -6.40
C ALA A 80 -14.76 1.28 -7.20
N LYS A 81 -15.94 1.51 -6.64
CA LYS A 81 -17.23 1.35 -7.34
C LYS A 81 -17.81 2.69 -7.77
N THR A 82 -17.38 3.75 -7.13
CA THR A 82 -17.79 5.14 -7.42
C THR A 82 -16.58 6.03 -7.25
N ASP A 83 -16.74 7.32 -7.52
CA ASP A 83 -15.73 8.30 -7.11
C ASP A 83 -15.59 8.26 -5.59
N LEU A 84 -14.36 8.36 -5.10
CA LEU A 84 -14.04 8.20 -3.69
C LEU A 84 -13.42 9.47 -3.11
N TYR A 85 -13.83 9.80 -1.89
CA TYR A 85 -13.12 10.73 -1.00
C TYR A 85 -12.57 9.91 0.17
N ILE A 86 -11.26 9.93 0.35
CA ILE A 86 -10.59 9.12 1.36
C ILE A 86 -9.70 9.99 2.24
N ALA A 87 -9.32 9.48 3.40
CA ALA A 87 -8.39 10.12 4.31
C ALA A 87 -7.20 9.19 4.55
N VAL A 88 -6.05 9.53 3.98
CA VAL A 88 -4.81 8.75 4.07
C VAL A 88 -3.65 9.68 4.37
N ASP A 89 -2.83 9.32 5.35
CA ASP A 89 -1.58 10.02 5.62
C ASP A 89 -0.51 9.50 4.66
N GLU A 90 -0.17 10.30 3.65
CA GLU A 90 0.86 9.93 2.67
C GLU A 90 2.26 10.03 3.29
N LEU A 91 3.14 9.13 2.86
CA LEU A 91 4.51 9.04 3.37
C LEU A 91 5.43 9.97 2.57
N ASP A 92 5.47 11.25 2.93
CA ASP A 92 6.26 12.27 2.22
C ASP A 92 7.74 11.93 2.14
N SER A 93 8.28 11.28 3.15
CA SER A 93 9.69 10.88 3.17
C SER A 93 10.07 9.89 2.07
N LEU A 94 9.08 9.23 1.46
CA LEU A 94 9.27 8.26 0.38
C LEU A 94 8.99 8.85 -1.00
N ALA A 95 8.58 10.12 -1.09
CA ALA A 95 8.14 10.74 -2.35
C ALA A 95 9.19 10.71 -3.46
N ASN A 96 10.48 10.68 -3.10
CA ASN A 96 11.59 10.70 -4.04
C ASN A 96 12.38 9.39 -4.07
N ILE A 97 11.84 8.32 -3.48
CA ILE A 97 12.52 7.03 -3.45
C ILE A 97 11.99 6.16 -4.57
N GLU A 98 12.87 5.84 -5.51
CA GLU A 98 12.55 4.92 -6.60
C GLU A 98 12.95 3.49 -6.23
N LEU A 99 12.10 2.54 -6.61
CA LEU A 99 12.48 1.14 -6.55
C LEU A 99 13.51 0.87 -7.65
N ARG A 100 14.69 0.43 -7.25
CA ARG A 100 15.76 0.08 -8.17
C ARG A 100 16.17 -1.36 -7.99
N SER A 101 16.36 -2.03 -9.11
CA SER A 101 16.96 -3.36 -9.14
C SER A 101 18.42 -3.21 -9.50
N MET A 102 19.31 -3.65 -8.62
CA MET A 102 20.74 -3.51 -8.86
C MET A 102 21.46 -4.79 -8.45
N PRO A 103 22.56 -5.15 -9.14
CA PRO A 103 23.35 -6.30 -8.71
C PRO A 103 24.04 -5.99 -7.39
N CYS A 104 24.08 -6.98 -6.52
CA CYS A 104 24.85 -6.92 -5.29
C CYS A 104 25.58 -8.26 -5.11
N ARG A 105 26.60 -8.28 -4.30
CA ARG A 105 27.24 -9.52 -3.93
C ARG A 105 27.32 -9.64 -2.42
N VAL A 106 27.35 -10.86 -1.94
CA VAL A 106 27.55 -11.16 -0.54
C VAL A 106 29.01 -10.88 -0.21
N GLU A 107 29.25 -9.90 0.67
CA GLU A 107 30.60 -9.56 1.12
C GLU A 107 31.00 -10.40 2.32
N GLU A 108 30.05 -10.64 3.22
CA GLU A 108 30.29 -11.36 4.44
C GLU A 108 29.05 -12.09 4.90
N ILE A 109 29.22 -13.28 5.47
CA ILE A 109 28.16 -14.05 6.11
C ILE A 109 28.62 -14.38 7.53
N ASN A 110 27.81 -13.99 8.52
CA ASN A 110 28.08 -14.25 9.92
C ASN A 110 26.97 -15.10 10.53
N HIS A 111 27.32 -16.22 11.13
CA HIS A 111 26.39 -17.03 11.90
C HIS A 111 26.30 -16.46 13.31
N LEU A 112 25.17 -15.80 13.64
CA LEU A 112 24.95 -15.21 14.96
C LEU A 112 24.52 -16.25 15.99
N ASN A 113 23.71 -17.20 15.55
CA ASN A 113 23.35 -18.41 16.29
C ASN A 113 22.85 -19.47 15.31
N HIS A 114 22.31 -20.59 15.79
CA HIS A 114 21.87 -21.67 14.91
C HIS A 114 20.68 -21.32 14.01
N ASP A 115 19.91 -20.27 14.36
CA ASP A 115 18.71 -19.85 13.62
C ASP A 115 18.87 -18.51 12.90
N VAL A 116 19.93 -17.75 13.18
CA VAL A 116 20.11 -16.40 12.67
C VAL A 116 21.43 -16.24 11.95
N ILE A 117 21.34 -15.80 10.69
CA ILE A 117 22.51 -15.51 9.85
C ILE A 117 22.47 -14.04 9.47
N GLN A 118 23.58 -13.34 9.65
CA GLN A 118 23.76 -11.98 9.15
C GLN A 118 24.43 -12.03 7.78
N ILE A 119 23.82 -11.37 6.80
CA ILE A 119 24.39 -11.26 5.46
C ILE A 119 24.69 -9.80 5.18
N ILE A 120 25.95 -9.51 4.85
CA ILE A 120 26.37 -8.16 4.45
C ILE A 120 26.51 -8.14 2.93
N LEU A 121 25.73 -7.26 2.29
CA LEU A 121 25.71 -7.10 0.84
C LEU A 121 26.52 -5.87 0.44
N LYS A 122 27.28 -6.00 -0.64
CA LYS A 122 27.99 -4.88 -1.23
C LYS A 122 27.30 -4.49 -2.54
N ILE A 123 26.97 -3.22 -2.65
CA ILE A 123 26.35 -2.65 -3.85
C ILE A 123 27.43 -1.91 -4.63
N PRO A 124 27.75 -2.35 -5.85
CA PRO A 124 28.76 -1.68 -6.67
C PRO A 124 28.35 -0.24 -7.00
N GLY A 125 29.26 0.68 -6.90
CA GLY A 125 29.05 2.07 -7.27
C GLY A 125 28.29 2.91 -6.24
N ALA A 126 28.08 2.40 -5.06
CA ALA A 126 27.45 3.14 -3.97
C ALA A 126 28.47 3.95 -3.16
#